data_917d4e2c4709f14a744a8f2d010e1703
#
_entry.id   917d4e2c4709f14a744a8f2d010e1703
#
_cell.length_a   1.000
_cell.length_b   1.000
_cell.length_c   1.000
_cell.angle_alpha   90.00
_cell.angle_beta   90.00
_cell.angle_gamma   90.00
#
_symmetry.space_group_name_H-M   'P 1'
#
loop_
_entity.id
_entity.type
_entity.pdbx_description
1 polymer ?
#
loop_
_entity_poly.entity_id
_entity_poly.type
_entity_poly.pdbx_seq_one_letter_code
_entity_poly.pdbx_strand_id
1 'polypeptide(L)'
;EINLLLSMEVERTFDKYRKALIQDVTDKKQLEILVEEKLINIVEAFLQKAKEQLKRNFSPSVLYGLCLHLNAVITGKREKSAPDKESIAEILVYHRAEYLLSEELAEQIKAEYAVELSMEEILLLTMFLCYQNEEKTENARPVLIFAFYGVGIASSIAQTVSNMTKLDNIFSYEITSERASAEVYGTLRNFLKKVQQGKG
;
A
#
# COMPACT_ATOMS: atom_id res chain seq x y z
N GLU A 1 -18.62 2.02 3.47
CA GLU A 1 -18.35 2.50 2.08
C GLU A 1 -17.31 3.62 2.08
N ILE A 2 -17.45 4.64 2.93
CA ILE A 2 -16.53 5.78 2.98
C ILE A 2 -15.10 5.32 3.26
N ASN A 3 -14.86 4.43 4.23
CA ASN A 3 -13.53 3.97 4.61
C ASN A 3 -12.83 3.17 3.50
N LEU A 4 -13.55 2.39 2.69
CA LEU A 4 -12.95 1.65 1.57
C LEU A 4 -12.55 2.59 0.43
N LEU A 5 -13.36 3.59 0.14
CA LEU A 5 -13.06 4.59 -0.89
C LEU A 5 -11.87 5.48 -0.47
N LEU A 6 -11.80 5.85 0.82
CA LEU A 6 -10.67 6.59 1.39
C LEU A 6 -9.38 5.78 1.32
N SER A 7 -9.41 4.50 1.72
CA SER A 7 -8.25 3.61 1.61
C SER A 7 -7.75 3.50 0.17
N MET A 8 -8.63 3.35 -0.80
CA MET A 8 -8.27 3.29 -2.22
C MET A 8 -7.69 4.61 -2.74
N GLU A 9 -8.20 5.76 -2.28
CA GLU A 9 -7.67 7.06 -2.70
C GLU A 9 -6.32 7.36 -2.07
N VAL A 10 -6.12 7.02 -0.80
CA VAL A 10 -4.83 7.09 -0.11
C VAL A 10 -3.80 6.22 -0.83
N GLU A 11 -4.13 4.97 -1.11
CA GLU A 11 -3.29 4.03 -1.85
C GLU A 11 -2.92 4.57 -3.24
N ARG A 12 -3.90 5.08 -3.98
CA ARG A 12 -3.69 5.67 -5.31
C ARG A 12 -2.80 6.91 -5.28
N THR A 13 -3.00 7.78 -4.29
CA THR A 13 -2.20 8.99 -4.12
C THR A 13 -0.77 8.63 -3.75
N PHE A 14 -0.60 7.68 -2.84
CA PHE A 14 0.71 7.17 -2.47
C PHE A 14 1.42 6.49 -3.66
N ASP A 15 0.73 5.71 -4.46
CA ASP A 15 1.30 5.04 -5.63
C ASP A 15 1.82 6.04 -6.68
N LYS A 16 1.09 7.15 -6.90
CA LYS A 16 1.56 8.26 -7.74
C LYS A 16 2.82 8.91 -7.17
N TYR A 17 2.81 9.21 -5.87
CA TYR A 17 3.97 9.76 -5.17
C TYR A 17 5.19 8.86 -5.30
N ARG A 18 5.04 7.56 -5.00
CA ARG A 18 6.10 6.58 -5.09
C ARG A 18 6.66 6.46 -6.51
N LYS A 19 5.81 6.37 -7.53
CA LYS A 19 6.23 6.31 -8.93
C LYS A 19 7.01 7.54 -9.36
N ALA A 20 6.57 8.73 -8.96
CA ALA A 20 7.30 9.96 -9.24
C ALA A 20 8.68 9.98 -8.55
N LEU A 21 8.74 9.48 -7.30
CA LEU A 21 9.96 9.47 -6.53
C LEU A 21 11.05 8.54 -7.11
N ILE A 22 10.65 7.37 -7.62
CA ILE A 22 11.58 6.35 -8.13
C ILE A 22 11.74 6.37 -9.65
N GLN A 23 11.22 7.41 -10.33
CA GLN A 23 11.18 7.46 -11.80
C GLN A 23 12.52 7.20 -12.47
N ASP A 24 13.61 7.69 -11.89
CA ASP A 24 14.96 7.62 -12.44
C ASP A 24 15.83 6.54 -11.80
N VAL A 25 15.25 5.70 -10.91
CA VAL A 25 16.02 4.65 -10.19
C VAL A 25 15.43 3.28 -10.51
N THR A 26 16.12 2.54 -11.37
CA THR A 26 15.73 1.19 -11.79
C THR A 26 16.58 0.09 -11.17
N ASP A 27 17.75 0.43 -10.63
CA ASP A 27 18.67 -0.51 -10.00
C ASP A 27 19.44 0.10 -8.81
N LYS A 28 20.10 -0.75 -8.02
CA LYS A 28 20.86 -0.36 -6.82
C LYS A 28 22.02 0.57 -7.15
N LYS A 29 22.66 0.44 -8.31
CA LYS A 29 23.81 1.29 -8.70
C LYS A 29 23.38 2.74 -8.91
N GLN A 30 22.19 2.95 -9.50
CA GLN A 30 21.63 4.29 -9.64
C GLN A 30 21.27 4.89 -8.28
N LEU A 31 20.77 4.08 -7.36
CA LEU A 31 20.50 4.52 -5.99
C LEU A 31 21.79 4.97 -5.28
N GLU A 32 22.87 4.20 -5.37
CA GLU A 32 24.19 4.50 -4.78
C GLU A 32 24.82 5.80 -5.29
N ILE A 33 24.44 6.27 -6.48
CA ILE A 33 24.86 7.58 -7.01
C ILE A 33 24.11 8.73 -6.34
N LEU A 34 22.85 8.51 -5.96
CA LEU A 34 21.94 9.55 -5.47
C LEU A 34 21.86 9.62 -3.95
N VAL A 35 22.16 8.52 -3.27
CA VAL A 35 21.93 8.33 -1.83
C VAL A 35 23.21 7.79 -1.19
N GLU A 36 23.54 8.33 -0.02
CA GLU A 36 24.68 7.89 0.78
C GLU A 36 24.56 6.41 1.16
N GLU A 37 25.62 5.63 1.03
CA GLU A 37 25.68 4.21 1.36
C GLU A 37 25.21 3.91 2.79
N LYS A 38 25.56 4.78 3.74
CA LYS A 38 25.13 4.68 5.14
C LYS A 38 23.59 4.65 5.24
N LEU A 39 22.90 5.52 4.52
CA LEU A 39 21.43 5.56 4.52
C LEU A 39 20.84 4.30 3.87
N ILE A 40 21.43 3.83 2.77
CA ILE A 40 20.98 2.59 2.12
C ILE A 40 21.10 1.41 3.09
N ASN A 41 22.21 1.28 3.81
CA ASN A 41 22.43 0.21 4.79
C ASN A 41 21.44 0.26 5.95
N ILE A 42 21.09 1.46 6.44
CA ILE A 42 20.05 1.65 7.46
C ILE A 42 18.69 1.15 6.96
N VAL A 43 18.30 1.54 5.75
CA VAL A 43 17.01 1.15 5.18
C VAL A 43 16.96 -0.35 4.84
N GLU A 44 18.05 -0.94 4.36
CA GLU A 44 18.14 -2.38 4.12
C GLU A 44 17.97 -3.17 5.43
N ALA A 45 18.67 -2.78 6.51
CA ALA A 45 18.54 -3.41 7.82
C ALA A 45 17.10 -3.25 8.37
N PHE A 46 16.50 -2.08 8.21
CA PHE A 46 15.12 -1.82 8.58
C PHE A 46 14.13 -2.72 7.83
N LEU A 47 14.26 -2.83 6.50
CA LEU A 47 13.39 -3.69 5.69
C LEU A 47 13.57 -5.17 6.01
N GLN A 48 14.77 -5.62 6.36
CA GLN A 48 15.00 -6.98 6.83
C GLN A 48 14.26 -7.23 8.14
N LYS A 49 14.32 -6.31 9.11
CA LYS A 49 13.56 -6.38 10.36
C LYS A 49 12.06 -6.38 10.11
N ALA A 50 11.58 -5.48 9.25
CA ALA A 50 10.17 -5.39 8.87
C ALA A 50 9.67 -6.69 8.21
N LYS A 51 10.47 -7.31 7.34
CA LYS A 51 10.18 -8.61 6.72
C LYS A 51 9.95 -9.70 7.78
N GLU A 52 10.80 -9.75 8.80
CA GLU A 52 10.71 -10.74 9.88
C GLU A 52 9.49 -10.53 10.77
N GLN A 53 9.17 -9.27 11.10
CA GLN A 53 8.05 -8.95 12.00
C GLN A 53 6.70 -9.01 11.30
N LEU A 54 6.60 -8.47 10.08
CA LEU A 54 5.36 -8.41 9.32
C LEU A 54 5.08 -9.68 8.51
N LYS A 55 6.03 -10.63 8.45
CA LYS A 55 5.91 -11.89 7.68
C LYS A 55 5.61 -11.65 6.20
N ARG A 56 6.21 -10.63 5.60
CA ARG A 56 6.03 -10.29 4.17
C ARG A 56 7.35 -9.87 3.52
N ASN A 57 7.44 -10.05 2.20
CA ASN A 57 8.60 -9.60 1.43
C ASN A 57 8.35 -8.18 0.90
N PHE A 58 9.43 -7.43 0.71
CA PHE A 58 9.42 -6.09 0.16
C PHE A 58 10.09 -6.09 -1.21
N SER A 59 9.48 -5.41 -2.18
CA SER A 59 10.07 -5.26 -3.51
C SER A 59 11.26 -4.28 -3.49
N PRO A 60 12.21 -4.37 -4.43
CA PRO A 60 13.30 -3.39 -4.55
C PRO A 60 12.81 -1.94 -4.64
N SER A 61 11.64 -1.71 -5.24
CA SER A 61 11.05 -0.38 -5.34
C SER A 61 10.68 0.23 -3.97
N VAL A 62 10.43 -0.57 -2.95
CA VAL A 62 10.21 -0.08 -1.58
C VAL A 62 11.53 0.42 -0.99
N LEU A 63 12.63 -0.31 -1.17
CA LEU A 63 13.96 0.13 -0.76
C LEU A 63 14.31 1.47 -1.42
N TYR A 64 14.16 1.55 -2.74
CA TYR A 64 14.49 2.77 -3.50
C TYR A 64 13.63 3.96 -3.06
N GLY A 65 12.33 3.74 -2.93
CA GLY A 65 11.39 4.76 -2.50
C GLY A 65 11.71 5.28 -1.09
N LEU A 66 11.97 4.40 -0.12
CA LEU A 66 12.35 4.78 1.24
C LEU A 66 13.66 5.56 1.27
N CYS A 67 14.69 5.07 0.56
CA CYS A 67 15.99 5.75 0.51
C CYS A 67 15.89 7.14 -0.10
N LEU A 68 15.18 7.29 -1.22
CA LEU A 68 14.99 8.57 -1.90
C LEU A 68 14.16 9.54 -1.05
N HIS A 69 13.09 9.05 -0.43
CA HIS A 69 12.26 9.84 0.47
C HIS A 69 13.08 10.37 1.67
N LEU A 70 13.75 9.47 2.39
CA LEU A 70 14.58 9.86 3.55
C LEU A 70 15.72 10.78 3.15
N ASN A 71 16.38 10.55 2.02
CA ASN A 71 17.43 11.43 1.51
C ASN A 71 16.90 12.83 1.21
N ALA A 72 15.68 12.96 0.65
CA ALA A 72 15.06 14.26 0.43
C ALA A 72 14.73 14.98 1.75
N VAL A 73 14.29 14.25 2.78
CA VAL A 73 14.02 14.80 4.11
C VAL A 73 15.32 15.24 4.78
N ILE A 74 16.35 14.38 4.81
CA ILE A 74 17.65 14.66 5.43
C ILE A 74 18.34 15.86 4.77
N THR A 75 18.24 15.99 3.45
CA THR A 75 18.84 17.10 2.69
C THR A 75 17.98 18.36 2.65
N GLY A 76 16.80 18.36 3.28
CA GLY A 76 15.89 19.52 3.31
C GLY A 76 15.29 19.89 1.95
N LYS A 77 15.30 18.99 0.97
CA LYS A 77 14.82 19.25 -0.39
C LYS A 77 13.33 19.00 -0.59
N ARG A 78 12.61 18.61 0.47
CA ARG A 78 11.20 18.23 0.36
C ARG A 78 10.26 19.40 0.69
N GLU A 79 9.22 19.58 -0.13
CA GLU A 79 8.06 20.37 0.22
C GLU A 79 7.19 19.63 1.26
N LYS A 80 6.77 20.32 2.30
CA LYS A 80 5.90 19.75 3.33
C LYS A 80 4.52 19.55 2.75
N SER A 81 4.15 18.29 2.54
CA SER A 81 2.78 17.88 2.21
C SER A 81 2.19 17.18 3.43
N ALA A 82 1.16 17.76 4.02
CA ALA A 82 0.48 17.13 5.15
C ALA A 82 -0.58 16.13 4.64
N PRO A 83 -0.57 14.87 5.12
CA PRO A 83 -1.68 13.96 4.91
C PRO A 83 -2.94 14.49 5.61
N ASP A 84 -4.12 14.13 5.08
CA ASP A 84 -5.36 14.51 5.72
C ASP A 84 -5.61 13.71 7.03
N LYS A 85 -6.45 14.26 7.91
CA LYS A 85 -6.68 13.67 9.24
C LYS A 85 -7.36 12.30 9.18
N GLU A 86 -8.11 12.00 8.14
CA GLU A 86 -8.84 10.75 7.98
C GLU A 86 -7.87 9.63 7.58
N SER A 87 -6.93 9.92 6.68
CA SER A 87 -5.83 9.01 6.32
C SER A 87 -4.95 8.65 7.51
N ILE A 88 -4.67 9.63 8.39
CA ILE A 88 -3.93 9.40 9.64
C ILE A 88 -4.66 8.41 10.54
N ALA A 89 -5.95 8.62 10.77
CA ALA A 89 -6.75 7.77 11.65
C ALA A 89 -6.81 6.32 11.13
N GLU A 90 -6.97 6.13 9.82
CA GLU A 90 -6.99 4.82 9.18
C GLU A 90 -5.68 4.07 9.36
N ILE A 91 -4.55 4.72 9.06
CA ILE A 91 -3.22 4.12 9.20
C ILE A 91 -2.99 3.66 10.65
N LEU A 92 -3.29 4.50 11.64
CA LEU A 92 -3.10 4.16 13.04
C LEU A 92 -3.98 3.00 13.53
N VAL A 93 -5.18 2.87 12.99
CA VAL A 93 -6.11 1.79 13.39
C VAL A 93 -5.74 0.46 12.74
N TYR A 94 -5.45 0.45 11.42
CA TYR A 94 -5.30 -0.78 10.65
C TYR A 94 -3.85 -1.23 10.44
N HIS A 95 -2.88 -0.31 10.59
CA HIS A 95 -1.47 -0.52 10.27
C HIS A 95 -0.54 -0.19 11.45
N ARG A 96 -0.99 -0.51 12.66
CA ARG A 96 -0.24 -0.16 13.89
C ARG A 96 1.16 -0.78 13.93
N ALA A 97 1.32 -2.02 13.44
CA ALA A 97 2.62 -2.68 13.46
C ALA A 97 3.63 -2.01 12.52
N GLU A 98 3.16 -1.64 11.33
CA GLU A 98 3.94 -0.89 10.35
C GLU A 98 4.29 0.51 10.87
N TYR A 99 3.34 1.16 11.54
CA TYR A 99 3.55 2.47 12.14
C TYR A 99 4.64 2.44 13.23
N LEU A 100 4.58 1.48 14.15
CA LEU A 100 5.59 1.32 15.20
C LEU A 100 6.99 1.07 14.63
N LEU A 101 7.09 0.26 13.59
CA LEU A 101 8.36 0.06 12.87
C LEU A 101 8.87 1.36 12.25
N SER A 102 7.98 2.18 11.68
CA SER A 102 8.33 3.46 11.09
C SER A 102 8.80 4.48 12.12
N GLU A 103 8.22 4.47 13.34
CA GLU A 103 8.71 5.27 14.47
C GLU A 103 10.14 4.85 14.88
N GLU A 104 10.42 3.55 14.94
CA GLU A 104 11.78 3.06 15.24
C GLU A 104 12.80 3.52 14.18
N LEU A 105 12.43 3.49 12.89
CA LEU A 105 13.28 4.01 11.82
C LEU A 105 13.49 5.53 11.98
N ALA A 106 12.45 6.28 12.35
CA ALA A 106 12.53 7.72 12.58
C ALA A 106 13.50 8.05 13.72
N GLU A 107 13.48 7.30 14.82
CA GLU A 107 14.43 7.47 15.92
C GLU A 107 15.87 7.13 15.49
N GLN A 108 16.05 6.12 14.65
CA GLN A 108 17.36 5.78 14.10
C GLN A 108 17.89 6.90 13.19
N ILE A 109 17.06 7.46 12.32
CA ILE A 109 17.44 8.59 11.46
C ILE A 109 17.81 9.82 12.31
N LYS A 110 17.04 10.09 13.38
CA LYS A 110 17.34 11.17 14.32
C LYS A 110 18.71 10.99 14.99
N ALA A 111 19.02 9.75 15.41
CA ALA A 111 20.31 9.44 16.04
C ALA A 111 21.50 9.57 15.07
N GLU A 112 21.34 9.16 13.81
CA GLU A 112 22.43 9.06 12.83
C GLU A 112 22.64 10.34 12.02
N TYR A 113 21.59 11.13 11.81
CA TYR A 113 21.59 12.33 10.95
C TYR A 113 21.23 13.62 11.69
N ALA A 114 20.83 13.55 12.98
CA ALA A 114 20.32 14.69 13.76
C ALA A 114 19.10 15.37 13.10
N VAL A 115 18.30 14.62 12.35
CA VAL A 115 17.08 15.07 11.66
C VAL A 115 15.87 14.42 12.31
N GLU A 116 14.93 15.23 12.80
CA GLU A 116 13.68 14.76 13.37
C GLU A 116 12.61 14.67 12.27
N LEU A 117 12.03 13.47 12.08
CA LEU A 117 10.96 13.28 11.13
C LEU A 117 9.64 13.77 11.72
N SER A 118 8.84 14.46 10.91
CA SER A 118 7.48 14.85 11.29
C SER A 118 6.55 13.66 11.32
N MET A 119 5.37 13.81 11.94
CA MET A 119 4.32 12.78 11.93
C MET A 119 3.95 12.38 10.49
N GLU A 120 3.84 13.35 9.59
CA GLU A 120 3.52 13.12 8.19
C GLU A 120 4.57 12.25 7.50
N GLU A 121 5.83 12.43 7.82
CA GLU A 121 6.92 11.64 7.27
C GLU A 121 6.92 10.22 7.82
N ILE A 122 6.65 10.04 9.12
CA ILE A 122 6.48 8.72 9.73
C ILE A 122 5.30 7.97 9.09
N LEU A 123 4.19 8.66 8.82
CA LEU A 123 3.05 8.07 8.13
C LEU A 123 3.39 7.66 6.69
N LEU A 124 4.18 8.45 5.97
CA LEU A 124 4.66 8.07 4.64
C LEU A 124 5.57 6.84 4.69
N LEU A 125 6.47 6.73 5.67
CA LEU A 125 7.25 5.50 5.88
C LEU A 125 6.33 4.30 6.11
N THR A 126 5.28 4.48 6.93
CA THR A 126 4.27 3.45 7.18
C THR A 126 3.58 3.02 5.89
N MET A 127 3.21 3.96 5.03
CA MET A 127 2.60 3.66 3.74
C MET A 127 3.52 2.86 2.81
N PHE A 128 4.84 3.10 2.83
CA PHE A 128 5.80 2.26 2.10
C PHE A 128 5.79 0.80 2.56
N LEU A 129 5.50 0.55 3.84
CA LEU A 129 5.36 -0.81 4.36
C LEU A 129 4.00 -1.45 4.05
N CYS A 130 2.92 -0.64 3.97
CA CYS A 130 1.55 -1.10 3.77
C CYS A 130 1.22 -1.35 2.30
N TYR A 131 1.47 -0.35 1.46
CA TYR A 131 1.01 -0.30 0.07
C TYR A 131 2.11 -0.76 -0.87
N GLN A 132 2.40 -2.05 -0.81
CA GLN A 132 3.25 -2.68 -1.80
C GLN A 132 2.45 -2.93 -3.07
N ASN A 133 2.93 -2.42 -4.20
CA ASN A 133 2.57 -3.08 -5.43
C ASN A 133 3.23 -4.46 -5.39
N GLU A 134 2.44 -5.50 -5.17
CA GLU A 134 2.84 -6.81 -5.66
C GLU A 134 3.31 -6.57 -7.10
N GLU A 135 4.57 -6.92 -7.37
CA GLU A 135 5.06 -6.95 -8.75
C GLU A 135 3.93 -7.61 -9.53
N LYS A 136 3.36 -6.87 -10.47
CA LYS A 136 2.36 -7.45 -11.37
C LYS A 136 3.07 -8.66 -11.95
N THR A 137 2.78 -9.83 -11.43
CA THR A 137 3.14 -11.04 -12.13
C THR A 137 2.61 -10.83 -13.53
N GLU A 138 3.47 -10.82 -14.54
CA GLU A 138 3.13 -10.54 -15.94
C GLU A 138 1.94 -11.36 -16.43
N ASN A 139 1.47 -12.31 -15.63
CA ASN A 139 0.36 -13.22 -15.84
C ASN A 139 -0.85 -12.98 -14.90
N ALA A 140 -0.85 -11.96 -14.04
CA ALA A 140 -2.02 -11.67 -13.21
C ALA A 140 -3.12 -11.07 -14.09
N ARG A 141 -4.10 -11.88 -14.48
CA ARG A 141 -5.31 -11.40 -15.15
C ARG A 141 -6.09 -10.51 -14.17
N PRO A 142 -6.43 -9.27 -14.55
CA PRO A 142 -7.23 -8.41 -13.69
C PRO A 142 -8.58 -9.10 -13.41
N VAL A 143 -9.01 -9.09 -12.17
CA VAL A 143 -10.31 -9.62 -11.75
C VAL A 143 -11.29 -8.46 -11.64
N LEU A 144 -12.45 -8.59 -12.27
CA LEU A 144 -13.53 -7.62 -12.18
C LEU A 144 -14.60 -8.15 -11.23
N ILE A 145 -14.91 -7.39 -10.18
CA ILE A 145 -15.91 -7.78 -9.19
C ILE A 145 -17.02 -6.73 -9.14
N PHE A 146 -18.23 -7.17 -9.38
CA PHE A 146 -19.43 -6.37 -9.19
C PHE A 146 -19.99 -6.62 -7.78
N ALA A 147 -20.01 -5.59 -6.95
CA ALA A 147 -20.55 -5.66 -5.59
C ALA A 147 -21.77 -4.71 -5.48
N PHE A 148 -22.95 -5.25 -5.19
CA PHE A 148 -24.17 -4.47 -5.07
C PHE A 148 -25.00 -4.91 -3.87
N TYR A 149 -25.77 -3.96 -3.34
CA TYR A 149 -26.80 -4.25 -2.35
C TYR A 149 -28.02 -4.90 -3.01
N GLY A 150 -28.51 -5.98 -2.41
CA GLY A 150 -29.65 -6.73 -2.87
C GLY A 150 -29.28 -8.07 -3.49
N VAL A 151 -30.29 -8.87 -3.78
CA VAL A 151 -30.13 -10.23 -4.30
C VAL A 151 -30.27 -10.21 -5.83
N GLY A 152 -29.34 -10.84 -6.54
CA GLY A 152 -29.42 -11.06 -7.99
C GLY A 152 -28.92 -9.91 -8.86
N ILE A 153 -28.68 -8.70 -8.31
CA ILE A 153 -28.24 -7.54 -9.11
C ILE A 153 -26.78 -7.70 -9.52
N ALA A 154 -25.91 -8.00 -8.58
CA ALA A 154 -24.49 -8.18 -8.86
C ALA A 154 -24.24 -9.32 -9.84
N SER A 155 -24.90 -10.45 -9.64
CA SER A 155 -24.77 -11.63 -10.53
C SER A 155 -25.32 -11.38 -11.93
N SER A 156 -26.45 -10.68 -12.05
CA SER A 156 -27.03 -10.33 -13.35
C SER A 156 -26.10 -9.41 -14.17
N ILE A 157 -25.51 -8.40 -13.51
CA ILE A 157 -24.55 -7.49 -14.17
C ILE A 157 -23.28 -8.24 -14.54
N ALA A 158 -22.72 -9.04 -13.63
CA ALA A 158 -21.51 -9.82 -13.88
C ALA A 158 -21.69 -10.76 -15.06
N GLN A 159 -22.82 -11.45 -15.15
CA GLN A 159 -23.14 -12.36 -16.24
C GLN A 159 -23.33 -11.62 -17.57
N THR A 160 -23.99 -10.46 -17.54
CA THR A 160 -24.15 -9.63 -18.75
C THR A 160 -22.81 -9.18 -19.29
N VAL A 161 -21.94 -8.66 -18.41
CA VAL A 161 -20.60 -8.20 -18.81
C VAL A 161 -19.73 -9.36 -19.28
N SER A 162 -19.78 -10.52 -18.60
CA SER A 162 -19.07 -11.73 -19.03
C SER A 162 -19.52 -12.19 -20.43
N ASN A 163 -20.81 -12.16 -20.70
CA ASN A 163 -21.35 -12.52 -22.01
C ASN A 163 -20.93 -11.55 -23.12
N MET A 164 -20.85 -10.25 -22.82
CA MET A 164 -20.46 -9.22 -23.76
C MET A 164 -18.94 -9.24 -24.06
N THR A 165 -18.14 -9.42 -23.02
CA THR A 165 -16.67 -9.32 -23.10
C THR A 165 -15.98 -10.65 -23.36
N LYS A 166 -16.69 -11.78 -23.14
CA LYS A 166 -16.14 -13.14 -23.15
C LYS A 166 -15.02 -13.37 -22.13
N LEU A 167 -14.99 -12.56 -21.07
CA LEU A 167 -14.04 -12.69 -19.98
C LEU A 167 -14.56 -13.69 -18.94
N ASP A 168 -13.69 -14.54 -18.43
CA ASP A 168 -13.97 -15.57 -17.41
C ASP A 168 -13.57 -15.16 -15.98
N ASN A 169 -12.96 -13.97 -15.82
CA ASN A 169 -12.45 -13.42 -14.58
C ASN A 169 -13.37 -12.34 -13.99
N ILE A 170 -14.69 -12.48 -14.20
CA ILE A 170 -15.73 -11.58 -13.71
C ILE A 170 -16.52 -12.30 -12.62
N PHE A 171 -16.61 -11.65 -11.46
CA PHE A 171 -17.27 -12.19 -10.27
C PHE A 171 -18.34 -11.25 -9.77
N SER A 172 -19.29 -11.78 -9.02
CA SER A 172 -20.34 -11.02 -8.33
C SER A 172 -20.25 -11.20 -6.82
N TYR A 173 -20.53 -10.14 -6.08
CA TYR A 173 -20.68 -10.18 -4.64
C TYR A 173 -21.96 -9.44 -4.22
N GLU A 174 -22.87 -10.14 -3.59
CA GLU A 174 -24.15 -9.57 -3.15
C GLU A 174 -24.08 -9.16 -1.68
N ILE A 175 -24.36 -7.87 -1.41
CA ILE A 175 -24.36 -7.30 -0.08
C ILE A 175 -25.82 -7.30 0.41
N THR A 176 -26.11 -8.09 1.44
CA THR A 176 -27.43 -8.11 2.07
C THR A 176 -27.54 -6.96 3.08
N SER A 177 -28.66 -6.24 3.05
CA SER A 177 -28.90 -5.02 3.83
C SER A 177 -28.95 -5.20 5.35
N GLU A 178 -28.98 -6.42 5.84
CA GLU A 178 -29.10 -6.75 7.26
C GLU A 178 -27.76 -6.82 8.01
N ARG A 179 -26.64 -6.67 7.30
CA ARG A 179 -25.31 -6.80 7.90
C ARG A 179 -24.73 -5.45 8.28
N ALA A 180 -24.15 -5.38 9.48
CA ALA A 180 -23.36 -4.22 9.88
C ALA A 180 -22.15 -4.05 8.95
N SER A 181 -21.71 -2.81 8.70
CA SER A 181 -20.61 -2.48 7.77
C SER A 181 -19.33 -3.29 8.02
N ALA A 182 -18.98 -3.55 9.28
CA ALA A 182 -17.83 -4.35 9.67
C ALA A 182 -17.95 -5.83 9.22
N GLU A 183 -19.16 -6.39 9.26
CA GLU A 183 -19.42 -7.77 8.81
C GLU A 183 -19.35 -7.88 7.29
N VAL A 184 -19.88 -6.89 6.57
CA VAL A 184 -19.78 -6.79 5.11
C VAL A 184 -18.31 -6.75 4.69
N TYR A 185 -17.48 -5.94 5.36
CA TYR A 185 -16.05 -5.86 5.10
C TYR A 185 -15.33 -7.20 5.31
N GLY A 186 -15.61 -7.87 6.43
CA GLY A 186 -15.01 -9.18 6.74
C GLY A 186 -15.38 -10.26 5.71
N THR A 187 -16.64 -10.30 5.30
CA THR A 187 -17.12 -11.26 4.30
C THR A 187 -16.60 -10.96 2.90
N LEU A 188 -16.53 -9.69 2.49
CA LEU A 188 -15.96 -9.26 1.23
C LEU A 188 -14.45 -9.60 1.16
N ARG A 189 -13.70 -9.35 2.23
CA ARG A 189 -12.28 -9.71 2.32
C ARG A 189 -12.06 -11.21 2.15
N ASN A 190 -12.90 -12.04 2.77
CA ASN A 190 -12.82 -13.49 2.62
C ASN A 190 -13.19 -13.95 1.21
N PHE A 191 -14.16 -13.30 0.57
CA PHE A 191 -14.50 -13.55 -0.83
C PHE A 191 -13.33 -13.20 -1.76
N LEU A 192 -12.69 -12.03 -1.60
CA LEU A 192 -11.52 -11.63 -2.37
C LEU A 192 -10.37 -12.63 -2.27
N LYS A 193 -10.09 -13.12 -1.05
CA LYS A 193 -9.08 -14.18 -0.86
C LYS A 193 -9.41 -15.47 -1.62
N LYS A 194 -10.68 -15.89 -1.68
CA LYS A 194 -11.10 -17.07 -2.45
C LYS A 194 -10.91 -16.86 -3.94
N VAL A 195 -11.30 -15.69 -4.46
CA VAL A 195 -11.12 -15.35 -5.89
C VAL A 195 -9.63 -15.34 -6.26
N GLN A 196 -8.76 -14.78 -5.42
CA GLN A 196 -7.31 -14.81 -5.64
C GLN A 196 -6.72 -16.22 -5.64
N GLN A 197 -7.32 -17.17 -4.91
CA GLN A 197 -6.90 -18.57 -4.88
C GLN A 197 -7.49 -19.43 -6.01
N GLY A 198 -8.22 -18.83 -6.94
CA GLY A 198 -8.88 -19.57 -8.04
C GLY A 198 -10.06 -20.44 -7.58
N LYS A 199 -10.64 -20.16 -6.42
CA LYS A 199 -11.75 -20.89 -5.78
C LYS A 199 -13.02 -20.05 -5.69
N GLY A 200 -13.22 -19.17 -6.67
CA GLY A 200 -14.43 -18.34 -6.77
C GLY A 200 -15.57 -19.03 -7.51
#